data_2dbc340f46ece8e6c54f92cfcbe3b76f
#
_entry.id   2dbc340f46ece8e6c54f92cfcbe3b76f
#
_cell.length_a   1.000
_cell.length_b   1.000
_cell.length_c   1.000
_cell.angle_alpha   90.00
_cell.angle_beta   90.00
_cell.angle_gamma   90.00
#
_symmetry.space_group_name_H-M   'P 1'
#
loop_
_entity.id
_entity.type
_entity.pdbx_description
1 polymer ?
#
loop_
_entity_poly.entity_id
_entity_poly.type
_entity_poly.pdbx_seq_one_letter_code
_entity_poly.pdbx_strand_id
1 'polypeptide(L)'
;MSHGFFRNSLLCLSVLLPLHAAAQDYVSTAEDIALGGIVLQELASAPQGDGPSLLVQAALRLLDQPYEAGTQEGREERLRIYLTRTDCILFAETCLGLVLTVQRCGRNAAFEDLAETLRALRYRDGVVDGYDSRLHYTTEWVQQGIDRGLLRDVTPELGGVPDTRRIDFMSAHPDSYAPLKGESGYAQRNRGRIAAVEERVNAIPRCYLPKERIAAVADRIRDGDILCFTTSVAGLDVSHVVIAYRPAPDAPPGFIHASSAAKKVIVEPRTLEAYLDASRSITGVRVLRLNR
;
A
#
# COMPACT_ATOMS: atom_id res chain seq x y z
N MET A 1 14.48 -67.32 -51.83
CA MET A 1 15.16 -66.55 -50.77
C MET A 1 14.45 -65.21 -50.64
N SER A 2 13.56 -65.10 -49.67
CA SER A 2 12.73 -63.92 -49.51
C SER A 2 13.13 -63.23 -48.20
N HIS A 3 13.61 -62.01 -48.28
CA HIS A 3 13.95 -61.20 -47.08
C HIS A 3 12.76 -60.29 -46.76
N GLY A 4 12.10 -60.60 -45.62
CA GLY A 4 11.07 -59.76 -45.06
C GLY A 4 11.66 -58.63 -44.28
N PHE A 5 11.27 -57.38 -44.63
CA PHE A 5 11.57 -56.15 -43.85
C PHE A 5 10.49 -55.95 -42.80
N PHE A 6 10.87 -56.06 -41.51
CA PHE A 6 10.04 -55.58 -40.38
C PHE A 6 10.21 -54.10 -40.20
N ARG A 7 9.15 -53.32 -40.40
CA ARG A 7 9.10 -51.90 -40.01
C ARG A 7 8.58 -51.81 -38.57
N ASN A 8 9.48 -51.48 -37.66
CA ASN A 8 9.09 -51.06 -36.29
C ASN A 8 8.55 -49.65 -36.35
N SER A 9 7.23 -49.49 -36.10
CA SER A 9 6.61 -48.19 -35.84
C SER A 9 6.69 -47.89 -34.34
N LEU A 10 7.56 -46.93 -33.97
CA LEU A 10 7.57 -46.36 -32.62
C LEU A 10 6.36 -45.45 -32.49
N LEU A 11 5.36 -45.83 -31.70
CA LEU A 11 4.32 -44.92 -31.23
C LEU A 11 4.91 -44.05 -30.12
N CYS A 12 5.17 -42.74 -30.41
CA CYS A 12 5.39 -41.75 -29.40
C CYS A 12 4.08 -41.43 -28.68
N LEU A 13 3.90 -41.95 -27.48
CA LEU A 13 2.81 -41.59 -26.58
C LEU A 13 3.20 -40.26 -25.94
N SER A 14 2.67 -39.13 -26.44
CA SER A 14 2.80 -37.82 -25.80
C SER A 14 1.89 -37.78 -24.58
N VAL A 15 2.48 -37.97 -23.42
CA VAL A 15 1.80 -37.75 -22.13
C VAL A 15 1.63 -36.23 -21.95
N LEU A 16 0.43 -35.76 -22.24
CA LEU A 16 -0.01 -34.43 -21.83
C LEU A 16 -0.18 -34.43 -20.32
N LEU A 17 0.86 -34.01 -19.60
CA LEU A 17 0.73 -33.66 -18.18
C LEU A 17 -0.20 -32.45 -18.10
N PRO A 18 -1.28 -32.50 -17.29
CA PRO A 18 -2.08 -31.32 -17.04
C PRO A 18 -1.19 -30.28 -16.35
N LEU A 19 -0.98 -29.13 -16.98
CA LEU A 19 -0.51 -27.94 -16.27
C LEU A 19 -1.53 -27.64 -15.18
N HIS A 20 -1.23 -28.04 -13.94
CA HIS A 20 -1.92 -27.49 -12.81
C HIS A 20 -1.54 -26.02 -12.75
N ALA A 21 -2.42 -25.14 -13.24
CA ALA A 21 -2.36 -23.73 -12.91
C ALA A 21 -2.45 -23.67 -11.37
N ALA A 22 -1.32 -23.36 -10.73
CA ALA A 22 -1.32 -23.07 -9.30
C ALA A 22 -2.41 -22.02 -9.07
N ALA A 23 -3.36 -22.30 -8.18
CA ALA A 23 -4.41 -21.35 -7.85
C ALA A 23 -3.72 -20.04 -7.41
N GLN A 24 -4.04 -18.94 -8.06
CA GLN A 24 -3.46 -17.65 -7.72
C GLN A 24 -3.84 -17.32 -6.26
N ASP A 25 -2.83 -17.13 -5.42
CA ASP A 25 -2.98 -16.81 -3.98
C ASP A 25 -3.49 -15.37 -3.75
N TYR A 26 -3.99 -14.70 -4.81
CA TYR A 26 -4.53 -13.36 -4.77
C TYR A 26 -5.77 -13.22 -5.66
N VAL A 27 -6.54 -12.18 -5.40
CA VAL A 27 -7.70 -11.76 -6.20
C VAL A 27 -7.32 -10.53 -6.99
N SER A 28 -7.48 -10.59 -8.30
CA SER A 28 -7.24 -9.48 -9.23
C SER A 28 -8.08 -9.69 -10.50
N THR A 29 -8.22 -8.66 -11.31
CA THR A 29 -8.84 -8.76 -12.65
C THR A 29 -7.76 -8.89 -13.73
N ALA A 30 -8.12 -9.37 -14.92
CA ALA A 30 -7.20 -9.41 -16.04
C ALA A 30 -6.70 -8.00 -16.42
N GLU A 31 -7.53 -6.99 -16.22
CA GLU A 31 -7.22 -5.57 -16.46
C GLU A 31 -6.18 -5.04 -15.48
N ASP A 32 -6.33 -5.37 -14.19
CA ASP A 32 -5.36 -5.01 -13.15
C ASP A 32 -3.99 -5.67 -13.41
N ILE A 33 -3.99 -6.94 -13.80
CA ILE A 33 -2.78 -7.70 -14.14
C ILE A 33 -2.07 -7.06 -15.36
N ALA A 34 -2.82 -6.74 -16.41
CA ALA A 34 -2.28 -6.11 -17.61
C ALA A 34 -1.69 -4.72 -17.30
N LEU A 35 -2.44 -3.88 -16.56
CA LEU A 35 -1.98 -2.55 -16.15
C LEU A 35 -0.73 -2.65 -15.26
N GLY A 36 -0.72 -3.56 -14.30
CA GLY A 36 0.43 -3.78 -13.42
C GLY A 36 1.68 -4.19 -14.20
N GLY A 37 1.54 -5.09 -15.18
CA GLY A 37 2.63 -5.48 -16.08
C GLY A 37 3.19 -4.29 -16.88
N ILE A 38 2.32 -3.45 -17.45
CA ILE A 38 2.72 -2.25 -18.19
C ILE A 38 3.51 -1.30 -17.27
N VAL A 39 2.96 -0.97 -16.09
CA VAL A 39 3.60 -0.02 -15.16
C VAL A 39 4.95 -0.56 -14.66
N LEU A 40 5.06 -1.86 -14.35
CA LEU A 40 6.32 -2.49 -13.96
C LEU A 40 7.38 -2.35 -15.05
N GLN A 41 7.04 -2.62 -16.30
CA GLN A 41 7.97 -2.51 -17.45
C GLN A 41 8.40 -1.06 -17.70
N GLU A 42 7.48 -0.10 -17.58
CA GLU A 42 7.80 1.31 -17.72
C GLU A 42 8.74 1.81 -16.61
N LEU A 43 8.47 1.44 -15.35
CA LEU A 43 9.33 1.79 -14.21
C LEU A 43 10.72 1.13 -14.32
N ALA A 44 10.79 -0.13 -14.75
CA ALA A 44 12.05 -0.84 -14.95
C ALA A 44 12.89 -0.27 -16.11
N SER A 45 12.26 0.43 -17.06
CA SER A 45 12.89 1.06 -18.20
C SER A 45 13.20 2.54 -17.98
N ALA A 46 12.68 3.13 -16.92
CA ALA A 46 12.94 4.52 -16.57
C ALA A 46 14.44 4.75 -16.32
N PRO A 47 14.97 5.98 -16.58
CA PRO A 47 16.31 6.34 -16.16
C PRO A 47 16.47 6.01 -14.69
N GLN A 48 17.61 5.41 -14.33
CA GLN A 48 17.88 4.95 -12.96
C GLN A 48 17.75 6.13 -11.99
N GLY A 49 16.58 6.23 -11.33
CA GLY A 49 16.31 7.12 -10.22
C GLY A 49 16.49 6.39 -8.90
N ASP A 50 16.67 7.14 -7.82
CA ASP A 50 16.56 6.58 -6.48
C ASP A 50 15.10 6.15 -6.20
N GLY A 51 14.90 5.35 -5.15
CA GLY A 51 13.57 4.86 -4.78
C GLY A 51 12.50 5.96 -4.64
N PRO A 52 12.77 7.11 -4.01
CA PRO A 52 11.85 8.25 -3.95
C PRO A 52 11.41 8.79 -5.33
N SER A 53 12.35 8.92 -6.27
CA SER A 53 12.05 9.36 -7.64
C SER A 53 11.16 8.34 -8.38
N LEU A 54 11.44 7.04 -8.23
CA LEU A 54 10.60 5.98 -8.78
C LEU A 54 9.21 5.97 -8.14
N LEU A 55 9.08 6.31 -6.85
CA LEU A 55 7.79 6.38 -6.17
C LEU A 55 6.89 7.47 -6.76
N VAL A 56 7.44 8.65 -7.03
CA VAL A 56 6.73 9.71 -7.75
C VAL A 56 6.33 9.25 -9.16
N GLN A 57 7.23 8.60 -9.88
CA GLN A 57 6.94 8.08 -11.22
C GLN A 57 5.82 7.04 -11.20
N ALA A 58 5.80 6.13 -10.22
CA ALA A 58 4.70 5.18 -10.04
C ALA A 58 3.37 5.90 -9.76
N ALA A 59 3.39 6.90 -8.89
CA ALA A 59 2.21 7.70 -8.56
C ALA A 59 1.64 8.44 -9.78
N LEU A 60 2.50 9.04 -10.61
CA LEU A 60 2.09 9.74 -11.84
C LEU A 60 1.48 8.80 -12.89
N ARG A 61 1.90 7.53 -12.94
CA ARG A 61 1.33 6.53 -13.87
C ARG A 61 -0.06 6.04 -13.44
N LEU A 62 -0.41 6.22 -12.18
CA LEU A 62 -1.70 5.84 -11.62
C LEU A 62 -2.68 7.03 -11.50
N LEU A 63 -2.37 8.18 -12.14
CA LEU A 63 -3.32 9.30 -12.19
C LEU A 63 -4.62 8.88 -12.87
N ASP A 64 -5.70 9.53 -12.45
CA ASP A 64 -7.07 9.31 -12.93
C ASP A 64 -7.69 7.96 -12.54
N GLN A 65 -6.98 7.08 -11.80
CA GLN A 65 -7.58 5.85 -11.27
C GLN A 65 -8.76 6.18 -10.36
N PRO A 66 -9.94 5.57 -10.57
CA PRO A 66 -11.12 5.80 -9.75
C PRO A 66 -10.88 5.55 -8.26
N TYR A 67 -11.42 6.43 -7.42
CA TYR A 67 -11.46 6.22 -5.97
C TYR A 67 -12.57 5.25 -5.60
N GLU A 68 -12.22 4.16 -4.96
CA GLU A 68 -13.16 3.17 -4.42
C GLU A 68 -12.67 2.68 -3.05
N ALA A 69 -13.45 3.00 -2.00
CA ALA A 69 -13.15 2.55 -0.65
C ALA A 69 -13.63 1.10 -0.42
N GLY A 70 -12.96 0.39 0.50
CA GLY A 70 -13.41 -0.93 0.95
C GLY A 70 -13.12 -2.07 -0.02
N THR A 71 -12.29 -1.88 -1.03
CA THR A 71 -11.95 -2.93 -2.02
C THR A 71 -11.21 -4.12 -1.40
N GLN A 72 -10.65 -3.95 -0.20
CA GLN A 72 -10.02 -5.04 0.56
C GLN A 72 -11.01 -5.84 1.40
N GLU A 73 -12.22 -5.33 1.59
CA GLU A 73 -13.22 -6.01 2.40
C GLU A 73 -13.83 -7.19 1.63
N GLY A 74 -14.06 -8.29 2.34
CA GLY A 74 -14.65 -9.50 1.77
C GLY A 74 -15.05 -10.48 2.86
N ARG A 75 -15.80 -11.53 2.47
CA ARG A 75 -16.24 -12.58 3.38
C ARG A 75 -15.06 -13.37 3.97
N GLU A 76 -14.01 -13.54 3.16
CA GLU A 76 -12.78 -14.21 3.53
C GLU A 76 -11.61 -13.23 3.34
N GLU A 77 -10.66 -13.23 4.26
CA GLU A 77 -9.44 -12.46 4.11
C GLU A 77 -8.58 -13.07 3.02
N ARG A 78 -8.28 -12.27 2.01
CA ARG A 78 -7.44 -12.64 0.87
C ARG A 78 -6.69 -11.42 0.38
N LEU A 79 -5.49 -11.62 -0.13
CA LEU A 79 -4.77 -10.57 -0.84
C LEU A 79 -5.58 -10.15 -2.08
N ARG A 80 -6.06 -8.91 -2.11
CA ARG A 80 -6.75 -8.32 -3.27
C ARG A 80 -5.89 -7.22 -3.86
N ILE A 81 -5.64 -7.28 -5.16
CA ILE A 81 -4.76 -6.35 -5.87
C ILE A 81 -5.55 -5.70 -7.00
N TYR A 82 -5.77 -4.40 -6.88
CA TYR A 82 -6.45 -3.60 -7.89
C TYR A 82 -5.56 -2.41 -8.24
N LEU A 83 -5.34 -2.22 -9.54
CA LEU A 83 -4.64 -1.07 -10.11
C LEU A 83 -5.61 -0.17 -10.90
N THR A 84 -6.79 -0.67 -11.22
CA THR A 84 -7.83 0.06 -11.96
C THR A 84 -8.73 0.90 -11.04
N ARG A 85 -8.60 0.76 -9.73
CA ARG A 85 -9.31 1.50 -8.68
C ARG A 85 -8.53 1.44 -7.38
N THR A 86 -8.69 2.44 -6.53
CA THR A 86 -7.90 2.53 -5.31
C THR A 86 -8.55 3.43 -4.25
N ASP A 87 -8.09 3.32 -3.01
CA ASP A 87 -8.24 4.33 -1.96
C ASP A 87 -6.87 4.90 -1.57
N CYS A 88 -6.81 5.76 -0.55
CA CYS A 88 -5.60 6.49 -0.23
C CYS A 88 -4.44 5.60 0.25
N ILE A 89 -4.72 4.60 1.10
CA ILE A 89 -3.66 3.71 1.60
C ILE A 89 -3.25 2.71 0.52
N LEU A 90 -4.19 2.15 -0.21
CA LEU A 90 -3.92 1.21 -1.29
C LEU A 90 -3.13 1.86 -2.43
N PHE A 91 -3.40 3.13 -2.73
CA PHE A 91 -2.61 3.90 -3.68
C PHE A 91 -1.14 3.98 -3.26
N ALA A 92 -0.88 4.40 -2.01
CA ALA A 92 0.48 4.49 -1.49
C ALA A 92 1.18 3.12 -1.43
N GLU A 93 0.48 2.07 -0.97
CA GLU A 93 0.99 0.70 -0.95
C GLU A 93 1.31 0.18 -2.36
N THR A 94 0.42 0.42 -3.33
CA THR A 94 0.62 -0.04 -4.71
C THR A 94 1.83 0.66 -5.33
N CYS A 95 1.96 1.98 -5.17
CA CYS A 95 3.13 2.72 -5.64
C CYS A 95 4.43 2.18 -5.01
N LEU A 96 4.44 1.99 -3.67
CA LEU A 96 5.58 1.42 -2.96
C LEU A 96 5.89 -0.01 -3.42
N GLY A 97 4.85 -0.84 -3.58
CA GLY A 97 4.97 -2.22 -4.07
C GLY A 97 5.59 -2.31 -5.45
N LEU A 98 5.14 -1.46 -6.38
CA LEU A 98 5.69 -1.37 -7.75
C LEU A 98 7.19 -1.02 -7.72
N VAL A 99 7.57 -0.02 -6.94
CA VAL A 99 8.98 0.41 -6.81
C VAL A 99 9.84 -0.70 -6.23
N LEU A 100 9.45 -1.30 -5.11
CA LEU A 100 10.20 -2.38 -4.46
C LEU A 100 10.31 -3.62 -5.38
N THR A 101 9.27 -3.92 -6.13
CA THR A 101 9.29 -5.02 -7.11
C THR A 101 10.31 -4.76 -8.21
N VAL A 102 10.31 -3.54 -8.78
CA VAL A 102 11.29 -3.17 -9.81
C VAL A 102 12.71 -3.13 -9.26
N GLN A 103 12.92 -2.64 -8.04
CA GLN A 103 14.23 -2.67 -7.40
C GLN A 103 14.76 -4.09 -7.18
N ARG A 104 13.87 -5.06 -6.87
CA ARG A 104 14.22 -6.46 -6.66
C ARG A 104 14.45 -7.22 -7.96
N CYS A 105 13.56 -7.07 -8.93
CA CYS A 105 13.47 -7.93 -10.12
C CYS A 105 13.94 -7.24 -11.42
N GLY A 106 14.12 -5.92 -11.42
CA GLY A 106 14.51 -5.14 -12.60
C GLY A 106 13.52 -5.33 -13.75
N ARG A 107 14.05 -5.52 -14.96
CA ARG A 107 13.25 -5.73 -16.17
C ARG A 107 12.50 -7.07 -16.22
N ASN A 108 12.79 -7.98 -15.30
CA ASN A 108 12.10 -9.28 -15.21
C ASN A 108 10.90 -9.22 -14.25
N ALA A 109 10.58 -8.04 -13.70
CA ALA A 109 9.47 -7.87 -12.79
C ALA A 109 8.14 -8.29 -13.43
N ALA A 110 7.43 -9.21 -12.78
CA ALA A 110 6.13 -9.73 -13.17
C ALA A 110 5.06 -9.33 -12.15
N PHE A 111 3.78 -9.52 -12.50
CA PHE A 111 2.68 -9.21 -11.59
C PHE A 111 2.67 -10.11 -10.35
N GLU A 112 3.13 -11.33 -10.47
CA GLU A 112 3.30 -12.28 -9.37
C GLU A 112 4.33 -11.77 -8.35
N ASP A 113 5.42 -11.15 -8.80
CA ASP A 113 6.41 -10.50 -7.93
C ASP A 113 5.80 -9.30 -7.19
N LEU A 114 4.93 -8.54 -7.87
CA LEU A 114 4.16 -7.45 -7.24
C LEU A 114 3.20 -8.01 -6.18
N ALA A 115 2.52 -9.11 -6.47
CA ALA A 115 1.61 -9.76 -5.54
C ALA A 115 2.35 -10.22 -4.27
N GLU A 116 3.53 -10.82 -4.42
CA GLU A 116 4.39 -11.20 -3.29
C GLU A 116 4.82 -9.98 -2.47
N THR A 117 5.25 -8.91 -3.15
CA THR A 117 5.66 -7.67 -2.50
C THR A 117 4.50 -7.01 -1.74
N LEU A 118 3.31 -6.92 -2.34
CA LEU A 118 2.13 -6.36 -1.69
C LEU A 118 1.64 -7.22 -0.52
N ARG A 119 1.74 -8.55 -0.60
CA ARG A 119 1.47 -9.44 0.53
C ARG A 119 2.40 -9.11 1.71
N ALA A 120 3.69 -8.96 1.42
CA ALA A 120 4.68 -8.61 2.43
C ALA A 120 4.44 -7.22 3.05
N LEU A 121 3.95 -6.24 2.28
CA LEU A 121 3.65 -4.89 2.78
C LEU A 121 2.37 -4.85 3.61
N ARG A 122 1.31 -5.54 3.18
CA ARG A 122 -0.06 -5.40 3.67
C ARG A 122 -0.39 -6.30 4.84
N TYR A 123 0.29 -7.43 4.97
CA TYR A 123 0.01 -8.42 6.00
C TYR A 123 1.16 -8.52 6.98
N ARG A 124 0.83 -8.73 8.26
CA ARG A 124 1.84 -8.94 9.31
C ARG A 124 2.70 -10.14 8.94
N ASP A 125 4.01 -9.91 8.87
CA ASP A 125 5.02 -10.89 8.43
C ASP A 125 4.77 -11.49 7.03
N GLY A 126 3.89 -10.89 6.23
CA GLY A 126 3.51 -11.37 4.90
C GLY A 126 2.58 -12.58 4.92
N VAL A 127 1.97 -12.89 6.07
CA VAL A 127 1.10 -14.07 6.26
C VAL A 127 -0.37 -13.66 6.22
N VAL A 128 -1.15 -14.26 5.32
CA VAL A 128 -2.60 -14.09 5.25
C VAL A 128 -3.25 -15.17 6.13
N ASP A 129 -3.65 -14.81 7.34
CA ASP A 129 -4.27 -15.71 8.32
C ASP A 129 -5.38 -15.01 9.09
N GLY A 130 -6.51 -14.80 8.40
CA GLY A 130 -7.69 -14.14 8.95
C GLY A 130 -7.62 -12.61 8.94
N TYR A 131 -8.72 -11.98 9.33
CA TYR A 131 -8.95 -10.56 9.21
C TYR A 131 -7.91 -9.69 9.91
N ASP A 132 -7.48 -10.11 11.09
CA ASP A 132 -6.50 -9.40 11.92
C ASP A 132 -5.04 -9.53 11.44
N SER A 133 -4.77 -10.39 10.45
CA SER A 133 -3.43 -10.51 9.85
C SER A 133 -3.09 -9.33 8.94
N ARG A 134 -4.11 -8.66 8.37
CA ARG A 134 -3.95 -7.44 7.59
C ARG A 134 -3.57 -6.27 8.52
N LEU A 135 -2.67 -5.42 8.07
CA LEU A 135 -2.22 -4.23 8.81
C LEU A 135 -3.28 -3.13 8.68
N HIS A 136 -4.28 -3.15 9.57
CA HIS A 136 -5.41 -2.23 9.52
C HIS A 136 -5.07 -0.80 9.91
N TYR A 137 -4.06 -0.63 10.77
CA TYR A 137 -3.60 0.67 11.25
C TYR A 137 -2.31 1.07 10.55
N THR A 138 -2.26 2.29 10.04
CA THR A 138 -1.07 2.83 9.37
C THR A 138 0.15 2.81 10.29
N THR A 139 -0.05 2.98 11.60
CA THR A 139 1.03 2.90 12.60
C THR A 139 1.76 1.54 12.56
N GLU A 140 1.04 0.42 12.49
CA GLU A 140 1.64 -0.92 12.43
C GLU A 140 2.28 -1.16 11.05
N TRP A 141 1.63 -0.70 9.97
CA TRP A 141 2.18 -0.75 8.62
C TRP A 141 3.53 -0.01 8.51
N VAL A 142 3.61 1.19 9.07
CA VAL A 142 4.85 1.97 9.15
C VAL A 142 5.91 1.24 9.94
N GLN A 143 5.57 0.72 11.11
CA GLN A 143 6.53 0.01 11.95
C GLN A 143 7.11 -1.21 11.22
N GLN A 144 6.26 -2.02 10.59
CA GLN A 144 6.72 -3.15 9.78
C GLN A 144 7.65 -2.71 8.63
N GLY A 145 7.33 -1.60 7.96
CA GLY A 145 8.20 -1.03 6.93
C GLY A 145 9.58 -0.60 7.45
N ILE A 146 9.63 -0.04 8.66
CA ILE A 146 10.87 0.35 9.34
C ILE A 146 11.67 -0.89 9.75
N ASP A 147 11.04 -1.86 10.40
CA ASP A 147 11.67 -3.09 10.89
C ASP A 147 12.30 -3.91 9.75
N ARG A 148 11.70 -3.83 8.56
CA ARG A 148 12.23 -4.46 7.34
C ARG A 148 13.26 -3.62 6.59
N GLY A 149 13.59 -2.43 7.10
CA GLY A 149 14.54 -1.53 6.46
C GLY A 149 14.04 -0.90 5.15
N LEU A 150 12.74 -0.94 4.88
CA LEU A 150 12.13 -0.37 3.67
C LEU A 150 11.90 1.13 3.82
N LEU A 151 11.48 1.56 4.98
CA LEU A 151 11.10 2.93 5.29
C LEU A 151 11.92 3.48 6.47
N ARG A 152 12.09 4.79 6.49
CA ARG A 152 12.61 5.55 7.62
C ARG A 152 11.59 6.62 8.03
N ASP A 153 11.27 6.71 9.30
CA ASP A 153 10.50 7.81 9.84
C ASP A 153 11.40 9.02 10.05
N VAL A 154 11.22 10.05 9.24
CA VAL A 154 11.97 11.30 9.32
C VAL A 154 11.25 12.37 10.14
N THR A 155 10.08 12.08 10.66
CA THR A 155 9.27 13.01 11.46
C THR A 155 10.02 13.57 12.67
N PRO A 156 10.79 12.76 13.47
CA PRO A 156 11.57 13.29 14.58
C PRO A 156 12.61 14.32 14.15
N GLU A 157 13.30 14.07 13.03
CA GLU A 157 14.31 14.96 12.48
C GLU A 157 13.71 16.30 12.02
N LEU A 158 12.42 16.31 11.64
CA LEU A 158 11.68 17.51 11.26
C LEU A 158 11.11 18.28 12.46
N GLY A 159 11.35 17.82 13.69
CA GLY A 159 10.82 18.45 14.90
C GLY A 159 9.44 17.94 15.30
N GLY A 160 9.14 16.70 14.96
CA GLY A 160 7.91 16.02 15.38
C GLY A 160 7.79 15.91 16.90
N VAL A 161 6.56 15.86 17.37
CA VAL A 161 6.20 15.69 18.79
C VAL A 161 5.60 14.30 19.03
N PRO A 162 5.71 13.73 20.24
CA PRO A 162 5.10 12.45 20.56
C PRO A 162 3.58 12.45 20.31
N ASP A 163 3.08 11.37 19.72
CA ASP A 163 1.64 11.10 19.62
C ASP A 163 1.25 10.05 20.67
N THR A 164 0.59 10.50 21.72
CA THR A 164 0.17 9.68 22.85
C THR A 164 -1.32 9.31 22.81
N ARG A 165 -2.02 9.66 21.73
CA ARG A 165 -3.45 9.34 21.59
C ARG A 165 -3.65 7.83 21.56
N ARG A 166 -4.73 7.36 22.22
CA ARG A 166 -5.12 5.95 22.14
C ARG A 166 -5.67 5.64 20.74
N ILE A 167 -5.30 4.47 20.22
CA ILE A 167 -5.80 3.92 18.95
C ILE A 167 -6.70 2.74 19.30
N ASP A 168 -8.00 2.86 19.00
CA ASP A 168 -9.03 1.85 19.27
C ASP A 168 -10.26 2.01 18.37
N PHE A 169 -10.09 2.63 17.19
CA PHE A 169 -11.20 3.00 16.31
C PHE A 169 -12.04 1.79 15.89
N MET A 170 -11.40 0.68 15.51
CA MET A 170 -12.13 -0.51 15.05
C MET A 170 -12.90 -1.19 16.17
N SER A 171 -12.32 -1.28 17.38
CA SER A 171 -13.01 -1.82 18.56
C SER A 171 -14.14 -0.92 19.02
N ALA A 172 -14.00 0.41 18.90
CA ALA A 172 -15.04 1.38 19.25
C ALA A 172 -16.18 1.44 18.20
N HIS A 173 -15.92 1.02 16.97
CA HIS A 173 -16.88 1.10 15.84
C HIS A 173 -17.03 -0.25 15.11
N PRO A 174 -17.33 -1.38 15.79
CA PRO A 174 -17.33 -2.70 15.17
C PRO A 174 -18.38 -2.83 14.05
N ASP A 175 -19.48 -2.10 14.13
CA ASP A 175 -20.55 -2.12 13.11
C ASP A 175 -20.14 -1.51 11.76
N SER A 176 -19.03 -0.75 11.72
CA SER A 176 -18.48 -0.19 10.49
C SER A 176 -17.71 -1.24 9.67
N TYR A 177 -17.41 -2.42 10.23
CA TYR A 177 -16.60 -3.46 9.63
C TYR A 177 -17.35 -4.78 9.55
N ALA A 178 -17.64 -5.26 8.33
CA ALA A 178 -18.43 -6.47 8.15
C ALA A 178 -17.92 -7.70 8.95
N PRO A 179 -16.59 -7.96 9.07
CA PRO A 179 -16.08 -9.07 9.87
C PRO A 179 -16.21 -8.91 11.38
N LEU A 180 -16.50 -7.70 11.88
CA LEU A 180 -16.66 -7.39 13.31
C LEU A 180 -18.12 -7.25 13.73
N LYS A 181 -19.02 -7.08 12.74
CA LYS A 181 -20.42 -6.72 12.95
C LYS A 181 -21.24 -7.90 13.46
N GLY A 182 -22.16 -7.61 14.40
CA GLY A 182 -23.15 -8.55 14.92
C GLY A 182 -22.60 -9.51 15.99
N GLU A 183 -23.41 -10.52 16.36
CA GLU A 183 -23.17 -11.38 17.54
C GLU A 183 -22.70 -12.81 17.18
N SER A 184 -22.34 -13.07 15.91
CA SER A 184 -21.82 -14.38 15.52
C SER A 184 -20.49 -14.71 16.23
N GLY A 185 -20.21 -15.99 16.46
CA GLY A 185 -18.94 -16.42 17.02
C GLY A 185 -17.74 -16.01 16.15
N TYR A 186 -17.93 -15.82 14.84
CA TYR A 186 -16.92 -15.28 13.94
C TYR A 186 -16.62 -13.80 14.27
N ALA A 187 -17.67 -12.98 14.38
CA ALA A 187 -17.50 -11.56 14.70
C ALA A 187 -16.88 -11.36 16.09
N GLN A 188 -17.31 -12.14 17.09
CA GLN A 188 -16.74 -12.08 18.45
C GLN A 188 -15.24 -12.41 18.47
N ARG A 189 -14.81 -13.47 17.76
CA ARG A 189 -13.39 -13.81 17.64
C ARG A 189 -12.59 -12.70 16.95
N ASN A 190 -13.11 -12.13 15.86
CA ASN A 190 -12.41 -11.04 15.16
C ASN A 190 -12.32 -9.78 16.04
N ARG A 191 -13.36 -9.41 16.81
CA ARG A 191 -13.27 -8.31 17.78
C ARG A 191 -12.17 -8.54 18.81
N GLY A 192 -12.05 -9.75 19.36
CA GLY A 192 -10.98 -10.08 20.30
C GLY A 192 -9.58 -9.97 19.67
N ARG A 193 -9.44 -10.42 18.42
CA ARG A 193 -8.16 -10.33 17.68
C ARG A 193 -7.82 -8.87 17.33
N ILE A 194 -8.78 -8.05 16.90
CA ILE A 194 -8.58 -6.63 16.62
C ILE A 194 -8.20 -5.86 17.90
N ALA A 195 -8.85 -6.14 19.03
CA ALA A 195 -8.45 -5.53 20.30
C ALA A 195 -6.98 -5.85 20.64
N ALA A 196 -6.52 -7.08 20.37
CA ALA A 196 -5.10 -7.44 20.55
C ALA A 196 -4.17 -6.73 19.54
N VAL A 197 -4.64 -6.46 18.32
CA VAL A 197 -3.92 -5.59 17.35
C VAL A 197 -3.78 -4.19 17.91
N GLU A 198 -4.86 -3.60 18.41
CA GLU A 198 -4.87 -2.23 18.96
C GLU A 198 -3.95 -2.08 20.15
N GLU A 199 -3.88 -3.08 21.06
CA GLU A 199 -2.91 -3.07 22.16
C GLU A 199 -1.46 -3.07 21.63
N ARG A 200 -1.13 -3.86 20.60
CA ARG A 200 0.20 -3.82 19.97
C ARG A 200 0.49 -2.48 19.33
N VAL A 201 -0.46 -1.91 18.58
CA VAL A 201 -0.34 -0.60 17.94
C VAL A 201 -0.09 0.50 18.96
N ASN A 202 -0.78 0.46 20.10
CA ASN A 202 -0.61 1.43 21.19
C ASN A 202 0.75 1.31 21.88
N ALA A 203 1.41 0.16 21.84
CA ALA A 203 2.76 -0.02 22.36
C ALA A 203 3.86 0.55 21.44
N ILE A 204 3.55 0.86 20.17
CA ILE A 204 4.51 1.42 19.21
C ILE A 204 4.71 2.91 19.50
N PRO A 205 5.94 3.36 19.82
CA PRO A 205 6.26 4.78 19.92
C PRO A 205 6.03 5.47 18.57
N ARG A 206 5.35 6.59 18.59
CA ARG A 206 5.07 7.35 17.36
C ARG A 206 5.12 8.85 17.62
N CYS A 207 5.39 9.60 16.57
CA CYS A 207 5.38 11.05 16.59
C CYS A 207 4.70 11.60 15.33
N TYR A 208 4.33 12.84 15.37
CA TYR A 208 3.82 13.57 14.23
C TYR A 208 4.35 14.99 14.23
N LEU A 209 4.46 15.60 13.08
CA LEU A 209 4.77 17.00 12.90
C LEU A 209 3.44 17.78 12.91
N PRO A 210 3.19 18.65 13.91
CA PRO A 210 1.97 19.47 13.95
C PRO A 210 1.83 20.29 12.67
N LYS A 211 0.60 20.45 12.17
CA LYS A 211 0.35 21.13 10.92
C LYS A 211 0.86 22.57 10.91
N GLU A 212 0.84 23.25 12.06
CA GLU A 212 1.35 24.60 12.24
C GLU A 212 2.87 24.74 12.04
N ARG A 213 3.60 23.61 12.04
CA ARG A 213 5.06 23.57 11.83
C ARG A 213 5.46 23.22 10.41
N ILE A 214 4.51 22.87 9.54
CA ILE A 214 4.80 22.38 8.17
C ILE A 214 5.53 23.45 7.37
N ALA A 215 5.08 24.70 7.40
CA ALA A 215 5.71 25.81 6.68
C ALA A 215 7.21 25.96 7.03
N ALA A 216 7.57 25.79 8.29
CA ALA A 216 8.95 25.95 8.76
C ALA A 216 9.92 24.83 8.29
N VAL A 217 9.39 23.71 7.76
CA VAL A 217 10.19 22.56 7.32
C VAL A 217 9.83 22.09 5.91
N ALA A 218 9.07 22.89 5.19
CA ALA A 218 8.54 22.55 3.86
C ALA A 218 9.66 22.19 2.85
N ASP A 219 10.81 22.83 2.94
CA ASP A 219 12.02 22.57 2.14
C ASP A 219 12.67 21.21 2.44
N ARG A 220 12.43 20.65 3.61
CA ARG A 220 12.98 19.36 4.08
C ARG A 220 12.09 18.17 3.74
N ILE A 221 10.81 18.40 3.40
CA ILE A 221 9.93 17.39 2.82
C ILE A 221 10.35 17.20 1.37
N ARG A 222 10.64 15.97 0.98
CA ARG A 222 11.18 15.62 -0.35
C ARG A 222 10.12 14.95 -1.20
N ASP A 223 10.27 15.08 -2.51
CA ASP A 223 9.45 14.30 -3.45
C ASP A 223 9.66 12.81 -3.21
N GLY A 224 8.57 12.06 -3.22
CA GLY A 224 8.55 10.64 -2.87
C GLY A 224 8.51 10.35 -1.37
N ASP A 225 8.49 11.34 -0.47
CA ASP A 225 8.13 11.08 0.92
C ASP A 225 6.66 10.65 1.00
N ILE A 226 6.37 9.60 1.78
CA ILE A 226 5.00 9.19 2.09
C ILE A 226 4.53 9.99 3.30
N LEU A 227 3.45 10.73 3.14
CA LEU A 227 2.89 11.59 4.17
C LEU A 227 1.61 10.96 4.72
N CYS A 228 1.62 10.61 6.02
CA CYS A 228 0.47 10.08 6.72
C CYS A 228 -0.17 11.19 7.56
N PHE A 229 -1.38 11.61 7.22
CA PHE A 229 -2.07 12.72 7.89
C PHE A 229 -2.73 12.23 9.17
N THR A 230 -2.20 12.67 10.31
CA THR A 230 -2.76 12.38 11.64
C THR A 230 -4.06 13.16 11.86
N THR A 231 -4.95 12.65 12.71
CA THR A 231 -6.31 13.18 12.83
C THR A 231 -6.76 13.36 14.28
N SER A 232 -7.70 14.29 14.49
CA SER A 232 -8.40 14.46 15.77
C SER A 232 -9.57 13.48 15.97
N VAL A 233 -9.86 12.62 14.96
CA VAL A 233 -10.89 11.59 15.13
C VAL A 233 -10.44 10.60 16.21
N ALA A 234 -11.29 10.45 17.24
CA ALA A 234 -10.97 9.58 18.38
C ALA A 234 -10.71 8.14 17.93
N GLY A 235 -9.65 7.54 18.47
CA GLY A 235 -9.26 6.16 18.20
C GLY A 235 -8.58 5.91 16.84
N LEU A 236 -8.57 6.89 15.93
CA LEU A 236 -7.94 6.74 14.59
C LEU A 236 -6.54 7.34 14.59
N ASP A 237 -5.57 6.60 14.03
CA ASP A 237 -4.17 7.06 13.92
C ASP A 237 -3.96 8.01 12.74
N VAL A 238 -4.39 7.60 11.55
CA VAL A 238 -4.18 8.31 10.28
C VAL A 238 -5.48 8.34 9.49
N SER A 239 -5.84 9.48 8.95
CA SER A 239 -7.05 9.67 8.15
C SER A 239 -6.79 9.69 6.64
N HIS A 240 -5.53 9.90 6.22
CA HIS A 240 -5.17 9.97 4.82
C HIS A 240 -3.68 9.70 4.60
N VAL A 241 -3.34 9.08 3.48
CA VAL A 241 -1.96 8.81 3.06
C VAL A 241 -1.75 9.34 1.66
N VAL A 242 -0.64 10.06 1.45
CA VAL A 242 -0.32 10.72 0.19
C VAL A 242 1.17 10.59 -0.15
N ILE A 243 1.56 10.85 -1.39
CA ILE A 243 2.95 10.87 -1.83
C ILE A 243 3.35 12.31 -2.15
N ALA A 244 4.35 12.84 -1.45
CA ALA A 244 4.85 14.19 -1.66
C ALA A 244 5.38 14.39 -3.08
N TYR A 245 5.02 15.51 -3.68
CA TYR A 245 5.38 15.85 -5.04
C TYR A 245 5.40 17.37 -5.25
N ARG A 246 6.43 17.86 -5.94
CA ARG A 246 6.49 19.24 -6.43
C ARG A 246 6.35 19.26 -7.93
N PRO A 247 5.42 20.07 -8.48
CA PRO A 247 5.25 20.19 -9.93
C PRO A 247 6.43 20.92 -10.61
N ALA A 248 7.25 21.64 -9.85
CA ALA A 248 8.49 22.28 -10.30
C ALA A 248 9.49 22.32 -9.15
N PRO A 249 10.83 22.40 -9.42
CA PRO A 249 11.87 22.36 -8.40
C PRO A 249 11.71 23.41 -7.29
N ASP A 250 11.27 24.61 -7.64
CA ASP A 250 11.09 25.73 -6.71
C ASP A 250 9.66 25.86 -6.18
N ALA A 251 8.76 24.94 -6.55
CA ALA A 251 7.40 24.94 -6.05
C ALA A 251 7.34 24.53 -4.57
N PRO A 252 6.41 25.07 -3.78
CA PRO A 252 6.14 24.55 -2.45
C PRO A 252 5.68 23.09 -2.53
N PRO A 253 5.91 22.28 -1.47
CA PRO A 253 5.50 20.89 -1.49
C PRO A 253 3.98 20.76 -1.64
N GLY A 254 3.57 19.96 -2.61
CA GLY A 254 2.26 19.42 -2.83
C GLY A 254 2.29 17.90 -2.69
N PHE A 255 1.34 17.19 -3.27
CA PHE A 255 1.30 15.74 -3.22
C PHE A 255 0.37 15.14 -4.28
N ILE A 256 0.55 13.83 -4.49
CA ILE A 256 -0.33 12.99 -5.30
C ILE A 256 -1.10 12.08 -4.35
N HIS A 257 -2.40 11.94 -4.56
CA HIS A 257 -3.25 11.10 -3.71
C HIS A 257 -4.50 10.56 -4.43
N ALA A 258 -5.05 9.47 -3.89
CA ALA A 258 -6.41 9.07 -4.23
C ALA A 258 -7.40 9.95 -3.45
N SER A 259 -8.05 10.86 -4.14
CA SER A 259 -8.97 11.85 -3.57
C SER A 259 -10.40 11.33 -3.55
N SER A 260 -10.98 11.14 -2.35
CA SER A 260 -12.40 10.79 -2.22
C SER A 260 -13.33 11.90 -2.72
N ALA A 261 -12.89 13.16 -2.63
CA ALA A 261 -13.64 14.31 -3.12
C ALA A 261 -13.63 14.41 -4.65
N ALA A 262 -12.44 14.23 -5.28
CA ALA A 262 -12.30 14.21 -6.74
C ALA A 262 -12.72 12.88 -7.37
N LYS A 263 -12.97 11.83 -6.55
CA LYS A 263 -13.33 10.47 -6.98
C LYS A 263 -12.27 9.75 -7.82
N LYS A 264 -11.02 10.18 -7.72
CA LYS A 264 -9.89 9.61 -8.47
C LYS A 264 -8.54 10.01 -7.89
N VAL A 265 -7.47 9.40 -8.40
CA VAL A 265 -6.10 9.82 -8.13
C VAL A 265 -5.79 11.12 -8.85
N ILE A 266 -5.28 12.11 -8.12
CA ILE A 266 -4.94 13.43 -8.65
C ILE A 266 -3.60 13.93 -8.09
N VAL A 267 -2.99 14.88 -8.81
CA VAL A 267 -2.08 15.85 -8.21
C VAL A 267 -2.95 16.87 -7.50
N GLU A 268 -2.80 17.05 -6.21
CA GLU A 268 -3.56 18.04 -5.44
C GLU A 268 -3.19 19.45 -5.91
N PRO A 269 -4.15 20.29 -6.30
CA PRO A 269 -3.85 21.65 -6.79
C PRO A 269 -3.39 22.61 -5.70
N ARG A 270 -3.68 22.32 -4.43
CA ARG A 270 -3.23 23.11 -3.27
C ARG A 270 -1.85 22.67 -2.83
N THR A 271 -1.11 23.57 -2.19
CA THR A 271 0.10 23.17 -1.44
C THR A 271 -0.27 22.28 -0.25
N LEU A 272 0.71 21.53 0.25
CA LEU A 272 0.54 20.71 1.45
C LEU A 272 0.01 21.56 2.63
N GLU A 273 0.62 22.71 2.89
CA GLU A 273 0.21 23.64 3.94
C GLU A 273 -1.25 24.06 3.78
N ALA A 274 -1.62 24.59 2.61
CA ALA A 274 -2.98 25.05 2.34
C ALA A 274 -4.03 23.92 2.46
N TYR A 275 -3.66 22.70 2.10
CA TYR A 275 -4.53 21.53 2.28
C TYR A 275 -4.76 21.22 3.76
N LEU A 276 -3.69 21.19 4.55
CA LEU A 276 -3.75 20.86 5.98
C LEU A 276 -4.54 21.94 6.75
N ASP A 277 -4.31 23.20 6.44
CA ASP A 277 -4.99 24.34 7.10
C ASP A 277 -6.49 24.35 6.82
N ALA A 278 -6.90 23.97 5.62
CA ALA A 278 -8.32 23.85 5.26
C ALA A 278 -9.05 22.72 6.04
N SER A 279 -8.32 21.78 6.61
CA SER A 279 -8.92 20.65 7.33
C SER A 279 -9.06 20.96 8.82
N ARG A 280 -10.26 20.69 9.37
CA ARG A 280 -10.52 20.79 10.81
C ARG A 280 -10.09 19.54 11.57
N SER A 281 -10.01 18.39 10.92
CA SER A 281 -9.70 17.11 11.57
C SER A 281 -8.25 16.70 11.47
N ILE A 282 -7.48 17.19 10.49
CA ILE A 282 -6.06 16.87 10.38
C ILE A 282 -5.29 17.66 11.43
N THR A 283 -4.50 16.94 12.22
CA THR A 283 -3.68 17.50 13.32
C THR A 283 -2.23 17.73 12.90
N GLY A 284 -1.74 16.98 11.90
CA GLY A 284 -0.39 17.07 11.41
C GLY A 284 -0.03 15.92 10.48
N VAL A 285 1.27 15.66 10.36
CA VAL A 285 1.79 14.71 9.36
C VAL A 285 2.88 13.83 9.99
N ARG A 286 2.85 12.53 9.72
CA ARG A 286 4.00 11.65 9.86
C ARG A 286 4.68 11.53 8.50
N VAL A 287 6.00 11.75 8.45
CA VAL A 287 6.76 11.80 7.20
C VAL A 287 7.68 10.58 7.11
N LEU A 288 7.46 9.76 6.10
CA LEU A 288 8.20 8.53 5.88
C LEU A 288 9.00 8.64 4.58
N ARG A 289 10.22 8.16 4.60
CA ARG A 289 11.11 8.18 3.45
C ARG A 289 11.51 6.77 3.08
N LEU A 290 11.40 6.42 1.80
CA LEU A 290 11.90 5.16 1.27
C LEU A 290 13.42 5.10 1.42
N ASN A 291 13.93 4.01 1.98
CA ASN A 291 15.37 3.76 2.02
C ASN A 291 15.88 3.47 0.59
N ARG A 292 17.14 3.86 0.34
CA ARG A 292 17.79 3.66 -0.97
C ARG A 292 18.18 2.21 -1.19
#